data_422f178c15dfd1977e22192487a2fad0
#
_entry.id   422f178c15dfd1977e22192487a2fad0
#
_cell.length_a   1.000
_cell.length_b   1.000
_cell.length_c   1.000
_cell.angle_alpha   90.00
_cell.angle_beta   90.00
_cell.angle_gamma   90.00
#
_symmetry.space_group_name_H-M   'P 1'
#
loop_
_entity.id
_entity.type
_entity.pdbx_description
1 polymer ?
#
loop_
_entity_poly.entity_id
_entity_poly.type
_entity_poly.pdbx_seq_one_letter_code
_entity_poly.pdbx_strand_id
1 'polypeptide(L)'
;MTLLEKKPAAXGHGLAEVEQAAISLQGQACTLSARHIQDGMLRLQFNREIACFAQGILEDVKAELKDAXEGLDAITAEIXRLSIQSFXVGKKVVGVAAGTAQIATGAGVCTGSGGTLCLFXGLPLVSHGINNIYENGHNLIGNRTDTEGWVRKQYQGLSVWLGGTEHEGNMAYGAADLGLSFYGLVRLIKKPDAWRLWRYTESDKVRAYKSASKYALGLELGLE
;
A
#
# COMPACT_ATOMS: atom_id res chain seq x y z
N MET A 1 -22.88 -59.50 8.48
CA MET A 1 -21.63 -59.33 7.75
C MET A 1 -21.82 -58.15 6.80
N THR A 2 -21.58 -56.93 7.28
CA THR A 2 -21.88 -55.69 6.60
C THR A 2 -20.61 -55.29 5.81
N LEU A 3 -20.72 -55.39 4.49
CA LEU A 3 -19.67 -54.91 3.60
C LEU A 3 -19.61 -53.39 3.70
N LEU A 4 -18.54 -52.89 4.30
CA LEU A 4 -18.21 -51.47 4.25
C LEU A 4 -17.89 -51.10 2.80
N GLU A 5 -18.87 -50.49 2.15
CA GLU A 5 -18.73 -49.94 0.81
C GLU A 5 -17.67 -48.84 0.84
N LYS A 6 -16.52 -49.17 0.31
CA LYS A 6 -15.40 -48.22 0.19
C LYS A 6 -15.80 -47.17 -0.86
N LYS A 7 -16.11 -45.98 -0.39
CA LYS A 7 -16.43 -44.82 -1.24
C LYS A 7 -15.24 -44.56 -2.17
N PRO A 8 -15.44 -44.66 -3.51
CA PRO A 8 -14.31 -44.50 -4.42
C PRO A 8 -13.95 -43.03 -4.64
N ALA A 9 -12.70 -42.78 -4.54
CA ALA A 9 -11.88 -41.78 -5.24
C ALA A 9 -12.49 -40.40 -5.54
N ALA A 10 -12.75 -39.65 -4.52
CA ALA A 10 -12.65 -38.17 -4.65
C ALA A 10 -11.19 -37.63 -4.56
N UNK A 11 -10.39 -38.38 -4.36
CA UNK A 11 -9.17 -38.02 -4.11
C UNK A 11 -8.41 -37.47 -5.20
N GLY A 12 -8.52 -37.93 -6.32
CA GLY A 12 -7.71 -37.50 -7.44
C GLY A 12 -7.95 -36.03 -7.83
N HIS A 13 -9.19 -35.59 -7.77
CA HIS A 13 -9.52 -34.17 -8.05
C HIS A 13 -8.98 -33.26 -6.94
N GLY A 14 -9.16 -33.63 -5.70
CA GLY A 14 -8.69 -32.86 -4.57
C GLY A 14 -7.17 -32.65 -4.57
N LEU A 15 -6.41 -33.72 -4.83
CA LEU A 15 -4.92 -33.64 -4.87
C LEU A 15 -4.45 -32.72 -6.01
N ALA A 16 -5.08 -32.81 -7.19
CA ALA A 16 -4.71 -31.95 -8.31
C ALA A 16 -4.95 -30.47 -8.00
N GLU A 17 -6.00 -30.16 -7.24
CA GLU A 17 -6.30 -28.78 -6.81
C GLU A 17 -5.22 -28.29 -5.82
N VAL A 18 -4.78 -29.13 -4.89
CA VAL A 18 -3.70 -28.80 -3.95
C VAL A 18 -2.37 -28.58 -4.70
N GLU A 19 -2.07 -29.43 -5.70
CA GLU A 19 -0.88 -29.26 -6.54
C GLU A 19 -0.92 -27.93 -7.29
N GLN A 20 -2.07 -27.59 -7.88
CA GLN A 20 -2.23 -26.31 -8.60
C GLN A 20 -2.07 -25.12 -7.66
N ALA A 21 -2.64 -25.20 -6.45
CA ALA A 21 -2.51 -24.15 -5.43
C ALA A 21 -1.03 -24.01 -4.99
N ALA A 22 -0.32 -25.12 -4.82
CA ALA A 22 1.11 -25.12 -4.46
C ALA A 22 1.97 -24.42 -5.54
N ILE A 23 1.68 -24.69 -6.81
CA ILE A 23 2.35 -24.03 -7.95
C ILE A 23 2.07 -22.52 -7.92
N SER A 24 0.79 -22.15 -7.68
CA SER A 24 0.37 -20.76 -7.59
C SER A 24 1.09 -20.02 -6.46
N LEU A 25 1.18 -20.63 -5.27
CA LEU A 25 1.89 -20.08 -4.11
C LEU A 25 3.36 -19.82 -4.42
N GLN A 26 4.04 -20.80 -5.06
CA GLN A 26 5.46 -20.66 -5.43
C GLN A 26 5.66 -19.54 -6.46
N GLY A 27 4.78 -19.45 -7.46
CA GLY A 27 4.82 -18.37 -8.47
C GLY A 27 4.62 -16.99 -7.84
N GLN A 28 3.68 -16.88 -6.89
CA GLN A 28 3.45 -15.65 -6.15
C GLN A 28 4.68 -15.29 -5.30
N ALA A 29 5.27 -16.26 -4.60
CA ALA A 29 6.47 -16.04 -3.79
C ALA A 29 7.63 -15.51 -4.63
N CYS A 30 7.84 -16.08 -5.82
CA CYS A 30 8.88 -15.61 -6.76
C CYS A 30 8.62 -14.15 -7.17
N THR A 31 7.38 -13.81 -7.50
CA THR A 31 6.99 -12.44 -7.89
C THR A 31 7.22 -11.45 -6.74
N LEU A 32 6.77 -11.81 -5.53
CA LEU A 32 6.87 -10.93 -4.35
C LEU A 32 8.32 -10.78 -3.91
N SER A 33 9.10 -11.86 -3.92
CA SER A 33 10.51 -11.80 -3.53
C SER A 33 11.32 -10.96 -4.52
N ALA A 34 11.03 -11.04 -5.81
CA ALA A 34 11.68 -10.19 -6.83
C ALA A 34 11.34 -8.71 -6.61
N ARG A 35 10.13 -8.42 -6.14
CA ARG A 35 9.67 -7.03 -5.90
C ARG A 35 10.24 -6.45 -4.61
N HIS A 36 10.31 -7.23 -3.53
CA HIS A 36 10.55 -6.72 -2.18
C HIS A 36 11.91 -7.08 -1.58
N ILE A 37 12.61 -8.10 -2.11
CA ILE A 37 13.90 -8.56 -1.58
C ILE A 37 14.99 -8.28 -2.60
N GLN A 38 15.85 -7.30 -2.28
CA GLN A 38 16.93 -6.89 -3.19
C GLN A 38 18.09 -7.89 -3.18
N ASP A 39 18.40 -8.46 -2.02
CA ASP A 39 19.49 -9.42 -1.88
C ASP A 39 19.11 -10.76 -2.53
N GLY A 40 19.94 -11.22 -3.48
CA GLY A 40 19.69 -12.45 -4.23
C GLY A 40 19.72 -13.72 -3.37
N MET A 41 20.58 -13.75 -2.35
CA MET A 41 20.67 -14.90 -1.45
C MET A 41 19.44 -15.01 -0.55
N LEU A 42 19.00 -13.89 0.00
CA LEU A 42 17.77 -13.83 0.83
C LEU A 42 16.54 -14.18 -0.02
N ARG A 43 16.51 -13.74 -1.29
CA ARG A 43 15.44 -14.07 -2.22
C ARG A 43 15.36 -15.58 -2.47
N LEU A 44 16.52 -16.20 -2.71
CA LEU A 44 16.61 -17.65 -2.88
C LEU A 44 16.14 -18.40 -1.63
N GLN A 45 16.58 -17.94 -0.46
CA GLN A 45 16.21 -18.54 0.83
C GLN A 45 14.70 -18.46 1.05
N PHE A 46 14.10 -17.27 0.83
CA PHE A 46 12.66 -17.07 0.96
C PHE A 46 11.89 -18.01 0.02
N ASN A 47 12.27 -18.04 -1.27
CA ASN A 47 11.57 -18.87 -2.25
C ASN A 47 11.69 -20.36 -1.91
N ARG A 48 12.85 -20.78 -1.39
CA ARG A 48 13.08 -22.16 -0.93
C ARG A 48 12.18 -22.50 0.27
N GLU A 49 12.04 -21.58 1.24
CA GLU A 49 11.18 -21.81 2.41
C GLU A 49 9.72 -22.00 1.99
N ILE A 50 9.22 -21.16 1.07
CA ILE A 50 7.86 -21.28 0.56
C ILE A 50 7.68 -22.58 -0.23
N ALA A 51 8.67 -22.95 -1.05
CA ALA A 51 8.62 -24.21 -1.81
C ALA A 51 8.61 -25.42 -0.86
N CYS A 52 9.43 -25.40 0.20
CA CYS A 52 9.46 -26.47 1.22
C CYS A 52 8.11 -26.55 1.95
N PHE A 53 7.51 -25.42 2.30
CA PHE A 53 6.18 -25.38 2.93
C PHE A 53 5.13 -26.03 2.01
N ALA A 54 5.08 -25.60 0.74
CA ALA A 54 4.13 -26.12 -0.26
C ALA A 54 4.30 -27.63 -0.45
N GLN A 55 5.56 -28.06 -0.56
CA GLN A 55 5.90 -29.49 -0.76
C GLN A 55 5.50 -30.30 0.47
N GLY A 56 5.74 -29.79 1.70
CA GLY A 56 5.33 -30.47 2.94
C GLY A 56 3.83 -30.70 2.99
N ILE A 57 3.02 -29.70 2.61
CA ILE A 57 1.56 -29.84 2.56
C ILE A 57 1.17 -30.93 1.53
N LEU A 58 1.81 -30.94 0.36
CA LEU A 58 1.54 -31.95 -0.67
C LEU A 58 1.88 -33.36 -0.19
N GLU A 59 2.99 -33.52 0.53
CA GLU A 59 3.41 -34.82 1.09
C GLU A 59 2.42 -35.29 2.18
N ASP A 60 1.95 -34.38 3.04
CA ASP A 60 0.95 -34.69 4.07
C ASP A 60 -0.36 -35.17 3.41
N VAL A 61 -0.80 -34.52 2.33
CA VAL A 61 -2.02 -34.91 1.61
C VAL A 61 -1.82 -36.25 0.91
N LYS A 62 -0.66 -36.48 0.26
CA LYS A 62 -0.34 -37.76 -0.41
C LYS A 62 -0.25 -38.90 0.59
N ALA A 63 0.23 -38.63 1.81
CA ALA A 63 0.35 -39.64 2.88
C ALA A 63 -0.96 -39.81 3.65
N GLU A 64 -2.03 -39.13 3.26
CA GLU A 64 -3.36 -39.16 3.92
C GLU A 64 -3.30 -38.68 5.38
N LEU A 65 -2.27 -37.86 5.73
CA LEU A 65 -2.12 -37.19 7.03
C LEU A 65 -2.99 -35.94 7.10
N LYS A 66 -3.35 -35.38 5.96
CA LYS A 66 -4.30 -34.28 5.77
C LYS A 66 -5.25 -34.64 4.63
N ASP A 67 -6.49 -34.21 4.71
CA ASP A 67 -7.35 -34.29 3.54
C ASP A 67 -7.04 -33.12 2.56
N ALA A 68 -7.54 -33.25 1.34
CA ALA A 68 -7.31 -32.23 0.31
C ALA A 68 -7.84 -30.84 0.67
N UNK A 69 -8.57 -30.68 1.43
CA UNK A 69 -9.10 -29.58 1.82
C UNK A 69 -8.33 -28.89 2.73
N GLU A 70 -8.08 -29.60 3.72
CA GLU A 70 -7.13 -29.08 4.70
C GLU A 70 -5.85 -28.59 4.03
N GLY A 71 -5.36 -29.34 3.07
CA GLY A 71 -4.18 -28.96 2.28
C GLY A 71 -4.40 -27.69 1.50
N LEU A 72 -5.53 -27.59 0.81
CA LEU A 72 -5.91 -26.41 0.02
C LEU A 72 -6.08 -25.18 0.91
N ASP A 73 -6.75 -25.34 2.07
CA ASP A 73 -6.93 -24.26 3.04
C ASP A 73 -5.60 -23.73 3.56
N ALA A 74 -4.66 -24.63 3.89
CA ALA A 74 -3.33 -24.24 4.39
C ALA A 74 -2.56 -23.41 3.34
N ILE A 75 -2.57 -23.84 2.07
CA ILE A 75 -1.89 -23.14 0.99
C ILE A 75 -2.58 -21.80 0.68
N THR A 76 -3.92 -21.79 0.64
CA THR A 76 -4.70 -20.57 0.35
C THR A 76 -4.50 -19.54 1.47
N ALA A 77 -4.44 -19.98 2.73
CA ALA A 77 -4.15 -19.13 3.87
C ALA A 77 -2.75 -18.47 3.73
N GLU A 78 -1.77 -19.21 3.23
CA GLU A 78 -0.42 -18.66 3.02
C GLU A 78 -0.41 -17.66 1.86
N ILE A 79 -1.13 -17.95 0.79
CA ILE A 79 -1.34 -16.98 -0.30
C ILE A 79 -1.92 -15.65 0.21
N UNK A 80 -2.65 -15.80 1.03
CA UNK A 80 -3.25 -14.76 1.53
C UNK A 80 -2.45 -13.99 2.34
N ARG A 81 -1.87 -14.57 3.16
CA ARG A 81 -0.90 -13.97 4.09
C ARG A 81 0.19 -13.19 3.36
N LEU A 82 0.80 -13.79 2.36
CA LEU A 82 1.81 -13.13 1.52
C LEU A 82 1.24 -11.92 0.78
N SER A 83 0.02 -12.01 0.28
CA SER A 83 -0.66 -10.91 -0.42
C SER A 83 -0.88 -9.72 0.53
N ILE A 84 -1.36 -10.00 1.74
CA ILE A 84 -1.59 -8.97 2.77
C ILE A 84 -0.27 -8.29 3.15
N GLN A 85 0.80 -9.08 3.35
CA GLN A 85 2.12 -8.54 3.67
C GLN A 85 2.63 -7.64 2.53
N SER A 86 2.49 -8.08 1.29
CA SER A 86 2.89 -7.29 0.12
C SER A 86 2.10 -5.99 0.02
N PHE A 87 0.81 -6.06 0.25
CA PHE A 87 -0.07 -4.87 0.25
C PHE A 87 0.35 -3.87 1.34
N UNK A 88 0.74 -4.47 2.38
CA UNK A 88 1.10 -3.72 3.38
C UNK A 88 2.26 -2.97 3.19
N VAL A 89 3.25 -3.58 2.70
CA VAL A 89 4.50 -2.94 2.31
C VAL A 89 4.25 -1.92 1.19
N GLY A 90 3.48 -2.31 0.21
CA GLY A 90 3.10 -1.42 -0.90
C GLY A 90 2.46 -0.12 -0.42
N LYS A 91 1.50 -0.21 0.49
CA LYS A 91 0.85 0.99 1.07
C LYS A 91 1.85 1.91 1.77
N LYS A 92 2.77 1.35 2.52
CA LYS A 92 3.80 2.13 3.25
C LYS A 92 4.73 2.86 2.26
N VAL A 93 5.16 2.17 1.19
CA VAL A 93 6.00 2.78 0.14
C VAL A 93 5.23 3.91 -0.57
N VAL A 94 3.96 3.66 -0.90
CA VAL A 94 3.09 4.66 -1.54
C VAL A 94 2.89 5.85 -0.59
N GLY A 95 2.72 5.61 0.72
CA GLY A 95 2.58 6.67 1.72
C GLY A 95 3.82 7.57 1.80
N VAL A 96 5.03 6.97 1.74
CA VAL A 96 6.28 7.74 1.69
C VAL A 96 6.35 8.59 0.40
N ALA A 97 6.02 7.99 -0.74
CA ALA A 97 6.05 8.67 -2.04
C ALA A 97 5.01 9.82 -2.08
N ALA A 98 3.81 9.56 -1.58
CA ALA A 98 2.74 10.58 -1.50
C ALA A 98 3.15 11.73 -0.56
N GLY A 99 3.75 11.40 0.59
CA GLY A 99 4.29 12.42 1.50
C GLY A 99 5.34 13.32 0.83
N THR A 100 6.22 12.71 0.03
CA THR A 100 7.22 13.46 -0.75
C THR A 100 6.53 14.39 -1.75
N ALA A 101 5.51 13.90 -2.46
CA ALA A 101 4.73 14.70 -3.41
C ALA A 101 3.98 15.85 -2.71
N GLN A 102 3.44 15.60 -1.52
CA GLN A 102 2.78 16.64 -0.71
C GLN A 102 3.76 17.74 -0.32
N ILE A 103 4.99 17.39 0.10
CA ILE A 103 6.03 18.39 0.44
C ILE A 103 6.36 19.23 -0.79
N ALA A 104 6.60 18.60 -1.94
CA ALA A 104 6.94 19.30 -3.18
C ALA A 104 5.79 20.23 -3.60
N THR A 105 4.54 19.75 -3.51
CA THR A 105 3.33 20.53 -3.81
C THR A 105 3.20 21.72 -2.86
N GLY A 106 3.39 21.49 -1.56
CA GLY A 106 3.29 22.54 -0.54
C GLY A 106 4.33 23.63 -0.74
N ALA A 107 5.59 23.23 -1.01
CA ALA A 107 6.65 24.18 -1.34
C ALA A 107 6.31 24.97 -2.61
N GLY A 108 5.78 24.28 -3.63
CA GLY A 108 5.32 24.92 -4.87
C GLY A 108 4.18 25.92 -4.65
N VAL A 109 3.25 25.62 -3.73
CA VAL A 109 2.18 26.55 -3.34
C VAL A 109 2.77 27.79 -2.67
N CYS A 110 3.72 27.60 -1.76
CA CYS A 110 4.37 28.72 -1.07
C CYS A 110 5.09 29.64 -2.04
N THR A 111 5.94 29.07 -2.90
CA THR A 111 6.75 29.88 -3.83
C THR A 111 5.89 30.46 -4.97
N GLY A 112 4.98 29.65 -5.52
CA GLY A 112 4.13 30.07 -6.65
C GLY A 112 3.11 31.14 -6.31
N SER A 113 2.71 31.25 -5.03
CA SER A 113 1.78 32.26 -4.58
C SER A 113 2.48 33.50 -4.00
N GLY A 114 3.81 33.56 -4.06
CA GLY A 114 4.56 34.61 -3.41
C GLY A 114 4.35 34.61 -1.90
N GLY A 115 4.07 33.45 -1.30
CA GLY A 115 3.84 33.27 0.13
C GLY A 115 2.41 33.44 0.59
N THR A 116 1.52 34.01 -0.24
CA THR A 116 0.15 34.33 0.21
C THR A 116 -0.67 33.09 0.60
N LEU A 117 -0.47 31.97 -0.10
CA LEU A 117 -1.17 30.71 0.21
C LEU A 117 -0.35 29.76 1.05
N CYS A 118 0.84 30.20 1.50
CA CYS A 118 1.75 29.33 2.23
C CYS A 118 1.14 28.84 3.54
N LEU A 119 0.54 29.76 4.31
CA LEU A 119 -0.04 29.42 5.63
C LEU A 119 -1.21 28.47 5.52
N PHE A 120 -2.02 28.64 4.52
CA PHE A 120 -3.28 27.90 4.39
C PHE A 120 -3.22 26.66 3.52
N UNK A 121 -2.19 26.57 2.67
CA UNK A 121 -2.08 25.59 1.90
C UNK A 121 -0.81 24.96 1.92
N GLY A 122 0.10 25.69 1.72
CA GLY A 122 1.48 25.18 1.61
C GLY A 122 1.97 24.46 2.85
N LEU A 123 1.90 25.12 4.01
CA LEU A 123 2.38 24.53 5.26
C LEU A 123 1.58 23.29 5.68
N PRO A 124 0.24 23.27 5.58
CA PRO A 124 -0.49 22.01 5.82
C PRO A 124 -0.04 20.87 4.93
N LEU A 125 0.16 21.09 3.63
CA LEU A 125 0.68 20.07 2.71
C LEU A 125 2.06 19.58 3.15
N VAL A 126 2.97 20.50 3.49
CA VAL A 126 4.31 20.13 3.93
C VAL A 126 4.24 19.31 5.23
N SER A 127 3.45 19.76 6.21
CA SER A 127 3.39 19.06 7.51
C SER A 127 2.74 17.68 7.39
N HIS A 128 1.67 17.54 6.61
CA HIS A 128 1.07 16.23 6.32
C HIS A 128 2.06 15.33 5.57
N GLY A 129 2.77 15.88 4.56
CA GLY A 129 3.79 15.14 3.81
C GLY A 129 4.91 14.61 4.71
N ILE A 130 5.45 15.46 5.60
CA ILE A 130 6.48 15.05 6.58
C ILE A 130 5.92 13.93 7.48
N ASN A 131 4.69 14.11 7.98
CA ASN A 131 4.05 13.13 8.84
C ASN A 131 3.87 11.78 8.13
N ASN A 132 3.43 11.81 6.87
CA ASN A 132 3.25 10.60 6.06
C ASN A 132 4.57 9.87 5.82
N ILE A 133 5.66 10.61 5.54
CA ILE A 133 7.00 10.02 5.41
C ILE A 133 7.42 9.39 6.75
N TYR A 134 7.21 10.10 7.85
CA TYR A 134 7.59 9.60 9.18
C TYR A 134 6.83 8.32 9.52
N GLU A 135 5.48 8.35 9.45
CA GLU A 135 4.65 7.20 9.81
C GLU A 135 4.96 5.98 8.92
N ASN A 136 4.92 6.17 7.61
CA ASN A 136 5.11 5.07 6.66
C ASN A 136 6.56 4.60 6.62
N GLY A 137 7.53 5.51 6.71
CA GLY A 137 8.95 5.16 6.76
C GLY A 137 9.29 4.33 8.01
N HIS A 138 8.85 4.79 9.19
CA HIS A 138 9.06 4.05 10.44
C HIS A 138 8.36 2.69 10.40
N ASN A 139 7.14 2.65 9.90
CA ASN A 139 6.39 1.40 9.78
C ASN A 139 7.04 0.44 8.80
N LEU A 140 7.65 0.96 7.73
CA LEU A 140 8.35 0.15 6.72
C LEU A 140 9.64 -0.45 7.30
N ILE A 141 10.47 0.37 7.94
CA ILE A 141 11.77 -0.05 8.52
C ILE A 141 11.55 -0.99 9.70
N GLY A 142 10.59 -0.66 10.58
CA GLY A 142 10.31 -1.44 11.80
C GLY A 142 9.37 -2.61 11.60
N ASN A 143 8.89 -2.83 10.38
CA ASN A 143 7.85 -3.83 10.07
C ASN A 143 6.64 -3.70 11.02
N ARG A 144 6.18 -2.46 11.21
CA ARG A 144 5.10 -2.09 12.14
C ARG A 144 3.93 -1.49 11.37
N THR A 145 2.83 -1.25 12.06
CA THR A 145 1.63 -0.61 11.49
C THR A 145 1.03 0.44 12.42
N ASP A 146 1.70 0.70 13.55
CA ASP A 146 1.15 1.49 14.64
C ASP A 146 1.88 2.81 14.89
N THR A 147 2.82 3.20 14.02
CA THR A 147 3.52 4.47 14.17
C THR A 147 2.57 5.62 13.84
N GLU A 148 2.43 6.55 14.77
CA GLU A 148 1.63 7.76 14.60
C GLU A 148 2.55 8.97 14.70
N GLY A 149 2.47 9.84 13.70
CA GLY A 149 3.27 11.04 13.65
C GLY A 149 2.66 12.17 14.48
N TRP A 150 3.43 13.24 14.66
CA TRP A 150 3.05 14.36 15.51
C TRP A 150 1.82 15.12 14.96
N VAL A 151 1.68 15.22 13.64
CA VAL A 151 0.50 15.90 13.04
C VAL A 151 -0.78 15.14 13.39
N ARG A 152 -0.77 13.81 13.20
CA ARG A 152 -1.92 12.96 13.57
C ARG A 152 -2.27 13.12 15.04
N LYS A 153 -1.27 13.15 15.92
CA LYS A 153 -1.48 13.33 17.37
C LYS A 153 -2.12 14.70 17.71
N GLN A 154 -1.83 15.75 16.93
CA GLN A 154 -2.50 17.04 17.11
C GLN A 154 -4.00 16.94 16.79
N TYR A 155 -4.36 16.22 15.73
CA TYR A 155 -5.77 15.97 15.39
C TYR A 155 -6.47 15.17 16.49
N GLN A 156 -5.80 14.12 17.01
CA GLN A 156 -6.33 13.31 18.12
C GLN A 156 -6.55 14.19 19.37
N GLY A 157 -5.54 14.96 19.77
CA GLY A 157 -5.61 15.84 20.93
C GLY A 157 -6.70 16.90 20.81
N LEU A 158 -6.83 17.52 19.63
CA LEU A 158 -7.87 18.50 19.37
C LEU A 158 -9.27 17.87 19.44
N SER A 159 -9.43 16.68 18.85
CA SER A 159 -10.70 15.95 18.89
C SER A 159 -11.12 15.68 20.34
N VAL A 160 -10.20 15.14 21.15
CA VAL A 160 -10.46 14.84 22.58
C VAL A 160 -10.79 16.14 23.34
N TRP A 161 -10.06 17.22 23.09
CA TRP A 161 -10.30 18.52 23.74
C TRP A 161 -11.71 19.07 23.42
N LEU A 162 -12.20 18.81 22.18
CA LEU A 162 -13.55 19.19 21.76
C LEU A 162 -14.64 18.24 22.25
N GLY A 163 -14.27 17.20 23.02
CA GLY A 163 -15.23 16.22 23.55
C GLY A 163 -15.43 14.98 22.71
N GLY A 164 -14.60 14.80 21.67
CA GLY A 164 -14.61 13.62 20.81
C GLY A 164 -13.62 12.56 21.27
N THR A 165 -13.24 11.68 20.35
CA THR A 165 -12.36 10.53 20.59
C THR A 165 -11.09 10.63 19.73
N GLU A 166 -10.06 9.87 20.08
CA GLU A 166 -8.85 9.74 19.25
C GLU A 166 -9.19 9.16 17.86
N HIS A 167 -10.18 8.26 17.80
CA HIS A 167 -10.63 7.69 16.51
C HIS A 167 -11.19 8.77 15.59
N GLU A 168 -12.01 9.67 16.12
CA GLU A 168 -12.54 10.82 15.36
C GLU A 168 -11.41 11.75 14.91
N GLY A 169 -10.40 11.93 15.75
CA GLY A 169 -9.19 12.68 15.41
C GLY A 169 -8.44 12.02 14.23
N ASN A 170 -8.34 10.70 14.25
CA ASN A 170 -7.72 9.94 13.14
C ASN A 170 -8.52 10.10 11.85
N MET A 171 -9.85 10.05 11.93
CA MET A 171 -10.73 10.27 10.78
C MET A 171 -10.55 11.68 10.20
N ALA A 172 -10.50 12.69 11.09
CA ALA A 172 -10.30 14.09 10.70
C ALA A 172 -8.93 14.27 10.03
N TYR A 173 -7.87 13.63 10.55
CA TYR A 173 -6.53 13.65 9.95
C TYR A 173 -6.58 13.07 8.53
N GLY A 174 -7.19 11.89 8.37
CA GLY A 174 -7.32 11.22 7.07
C GLY A 174 -8.10 12.07 6.06
N ALA A 175 -9.22 12.66 6.49
CA ALA A 175 -10.04 13.53 5.65
C ALA A 175 -9.24 14.77 5.20
N ALA A 176 -8.48 15.38 6.11
CA ALA A 176 -7.63 16.53 5.79
C ALA A 176 -6.54 16.13 4.79
N ASP A 177 -5.92 14.97 4.99
CA ASP A 177 -4.86 14.46 4.11
C ASP A 177 -5.38 14.25 2.68
N LEU A 178 -6.54 13.59 2.55
CA LEU A 178 -7.21 13.39 1.25
C LEU A 178 -7.59 14.72 0.60
N GLY A 179 -8.13 15.65 1.39
CA GLY A 179 -8.51 17.00 0.90
C GLY A 179 -7.31 17.77 0.38
N LEU A 180 -6.19 17.71 1.09
CA LEU A 180 -4.94 18.37 0.68
C LEU A 180 -4.36 17.73 -0.60
N SER A 181 -4.41 16.39 -0.69
CA SER A 181 -3.96 15.67 -1.89
C SER A 181 -4.84 16.03 -3.09
N PHE A 182 -6.16 16.04 -2.90
CA PHE A 182 -7.11 16.43 -3.96
C PHE A 182 -6.86 17.88 -4.42
N TYR A 183 -6.65 18.79 -3.47
CA TYR A 183 -6.32 20.20 -3.80
C TYR A 183 -5.05 20.24 -4.66
N GLY A 184 -4.02 19.48 -4.29
CA GLY A 184 -2.77 19.42 -5.04
C GLY A 184 -2.97 18.98 -6.49
N LEU A 185 -3.93 18.06 -6.72
CA LEU A 185 -4.22 17.53 -8.07
C LEU A 185 -5.01 18.51 -8.93
N VAL A 186 -5.99 19.21 -8.35
CA VAL A 186 -6.94 20.01 -9.16
C VAL A 186 -6.55 21.48 -9.28
N ARG A 187 -5.60 21.96 -8.49
CA ARG A 187 -5.17 23.37 -8.56
C ARG A 187 -4.62 23.72 -9.95
N LEU A 188 -4.75 24.98 -10.31
CA LEU A 188 -4.24 25.48 -11.59
C LEU A 188 -2.75 25.79 -11.46
N ILE A 189 -1.97 25.24 -12.39
CA ILE A 189 -0.53 25.49 -12.49
C ILE A 189 -0.22 26.03 -13.90
N LYS A 190 0.90 26.68 -14.03
CA LYS A 190 1.36 27.20 -15.33
C LYS A 190 1.72 26.04 -16.23
N LYS A 191 1.34 26.13 -17.51
CA LYS A 191 1.76 25.17 -18.53
C LYS A 191 3.29 25.18 -18.63
N PRO A 192 3.94 24.01 -18.81
CA PRO A 192 5.41 23.96 -18.93
C PRO A 192 5.94 24.81 -20.10
N ASP A 193 5.16 24.91 -21.18
CA ASP A 193 5.53 25.62 -22.39
C ASP A 193 4.97 27.05 -22.45
N ALA A 194 4.35 27.54 -21.37
CA ALA A 194 3.77 28.91 -21.36
C ALA A 194 4.85 29.96 -21.59
N TRP A 195 4.59 30.89 -22.50
CA TRP A 195 5.46 32.03 -22.77
C TRP A 195 5.68 32.84 -21.49
N ARG A 196 6.89 33.32 -21.26
CA ARG A 196 7.28 33.99 -20.03
C ARG A 196 6.34 35.15 -19.66
N LEU A 197 5.89 35.90 -20.64
CA LEU A 197 4.97 37.02 -20.45
C LEU A 197 3.53 36.55 -20.13
N TRP A 198 3.08 35.44 -20.75
CA TRP A 198 1.69 34.96 -20.67
C TRP A 198 1.48 33.88 -19.61
N ARG A 199 2.52 33.51 -18.84
CA ARG A 199 2.45 32.45 -17.82
C ARG A 199 1.43 32.72 -16.73
N TYR A 200 1.00 33.95 -16.57
CA TYR A 200 0.08 34.36 -15.52
C TYR A 200 -1.36 34.53 -16.00
N THR A 201 -1.61 34.36 -17.30
CA THR A 201 -2.97 34.40 -17.84
C THR A 201 -3.68 33.07 -17.55
N GLU A 202 -5.01 33.11 -17.44
CA GLU A 202 -5.81 31.89 -17.17
C GLU A 202 -5.69 30.86 -18.29
N SER A 203 -5.55 31.33 -19.55
CA SER A 203 -5.38 30.46 -20.71
C SER A 203 -4.08 29.65 -20.69
N ASP A 204 -3.07 30.13 -19.98
CA ASP A 204 -1.76 29.47 -19.86
C ASP A 204 -1.65 28.63 -18.59
N LYS A 205 -2.75 28.45 -17.85
CA LYS A 205 -2.83 27.58 -16.68
C LYS A 205 -3.51 26.27 -17.06
N VAL A 206 -3.12 25.22 -16.37
CA VAL A 206 -3.67 23.87 -16.55
C VAL A 206 -3.81 23.22 -15.17
N ARG A 207 -4.77 22.32 -15.02
CA ARG A 207 -4.91 21.57 -13.77
C ARG A 207 -3.65 20.71 -13.53
N ALA A 208 -3.20 20.67 -12.30
CA ALA A 208 -1.94 19.99 -11.93
C ALA A 208 -1.93 18.53 -12.38
N TYR A 209 -3.06 17.84 -12.28
CA TYR A 209 -3.16 16.43 -12.66
C TYR A 209 -2.83 16.20 -14.16
N LYS A 210 -3.09 17.19 -15.01
CA LYS A 210 -2.81 17.06 -16.46
C LYS A 210 -1.31 17.10 -16.78
N SER A 211 -0.51 17.72 -15.90
CA SER A 211 0.95 17.78 -16.08
C SER A 211 1.67 16.76 -15.18
N ALA A 212 0.96 16.12 -14.26
CA ALA A 212 1.52 15.08 -13.40
C ALA A 212 1.80 13.83 -14.24
N SER A 213 2.87 13.14 -13.90
CA SER A 213 3.17 11.86 -14.55
C SER A 213 2.10 10.83 -14.18
N LYS A 214 1.89 9.86 -15.05
CA LYS A 214 0.94 8.76 -14.82
C LYS A 214 1.27 8.00 -13.53
N TYR A 215 2.55 7.91 -13.19
CA TYR A 215 3.01 7.26 -11.96
C TYR A 215 2.63 8.07 -10.72
N ALA A 216 2.82 9.39 -10.76
CA ALA A 216 2.45 10.27 -9.63
C ALA A 216 0.94 10.25 -9.39
N LEU A 217 0.14 10.31 -10.48
CA LEU A 217 -1.32 10.21 -10.40
C LEU A 217 -1.76 8.87 -9.82
N GLY A 218 -1.13 7.78 -10.25
CA GLY A 218 -1.41 6.44 -9.72
C GLY A 218 -1.11 6.33 -8.24
N LEU A 219 -0.01 6.94 -7.79
CA LEU A 219 0.37 6.95 -6.38
C LEU A 219 -0.67 7.71 -5.53
N GLU A 220 -1.15 8.87 -6.01
CA GLU A 220 -2.11 9.68 -5.26
C GLU A 220 -3.53 9.08 -5.24
N LEU A 221 -3.93 8.43 -6.33
CA LEU A 221 -5.27 7.83 -6.44
C LEU A 221 -5.33 6.40 -5.90
N GLY A 222 -4.18 5.73 -5.75
CA GLY A 222 -4.09 4.35 -5.28
C GLY A 222 -3.96 4.18 -3.77
N LEU A 223 -4.15 5.24 -2.98
CA LEU A 223 -3.98 5.24 -1.53
C LEU A 223 -5.24 4.86 -0.73
N GLU A 224 -6.36 4.50 -1.40
CA GLU A 224 -7.58 4.02 -0.73
C GLU A 224 -7.64 2.53 -0.53
#